data_b6e79d4b6e736b757197056ca0c94091
#
_entry.id   b6e79d4b6e736b757197056ca0c94091
#
_cell.length_a   1.000
_cell.length_b   1.000
_cell.length_c   1.000
_cell.angle_alpha   90.00
_cell.angle_beta   90.00
_cell.angle_gamma   90.00
#
_symmetry.space_group_name_H-M   'P 1'
#
loop_
_entity.id
_entity.type
_entity.pdbx_description
1 polymer ?
#
loop_
_entity_poly.entity_id
_entity_poly.type
_entity_poly.pdbx_seq_one_letter_code
_entity_poly.pdbx_strand_id
1 'polypeptide(L)'
;ITTINKETKKLVPDDLRDDLEGTPLMEVLKQMFGDKLDENLSGKGPGLGSGTIISSDGYIVTNSHVVDGADEIYVRLQDRREFTASVVGKDAGTDLALLKINADNLPFINYADSGQVKVGEWVMAIGSPYGFENSVSVGVVSATGRSLGNERYVPFIQTDAAINPGNSGGPLLNMQGEMIGINSQIITESGSFAGLSFAVPANVIKTVVAQLKLHGSVSRGWLGLAFQDLDRNLADSFGLKVAKGALISKVIPDSPAAKAGIKEGDVITEFNGKEIIKATDLPPIVGMLPVDSKVPIKVIRSQRELSTSLVLSKYTKPEEAVLSKKELISNPLDKFHQEISVRDLEEFEKANLGPDQGGVMVMNVRGKTWAMAGVRRGDI
;
A
#
# COMPACT_ATOMS: atom_id res chain seq x y z
N ILE A 1 2.48 16.03 15.03
CA ILE A 1 3.80 15.94 14.35
C ILE A 1 3.83 16.98 13.26
N THR A 2 4.88 17.79 13.25
CA THR A 2 5.15 18.76 12.19
C THR A 2 6.49 18.42 11.56
N THR A 3 6.55 18.42 10.23
CA THR A 3 7.78 18.14 9.49
C THR A 3 8.19 19.35 8.67
N ILE A 4 9.49 19.57 8.56
CA ILE A 4 10.07 20.66 7.78
C ILE A 4 11.00 20.06 6.73
N ASN A 5 10.82 20.47 5.48
CA ASN A 5 11.69 20.13 4.37
C ASN A 5 12.49 21.37 3.98
N LYS A 6 13.81 21.29 4.02
CA LYS A 6 14.71 22.39 3.63
C LYS A 6 14.89 22.49 2.12
N GLU A 7 14.79 21.36 1.42
CA GLU A 7 14.80 21.31 -0.04
C GLU A 7 13.36 21.26 -0.58
N THR A 8 13.04 22.26 -1.38
CA THR A 8 11.71 22.38 -1.98
C THR A 8 11.56 21.46 -3.17
N LYS A 9 10.83 20.37 -3.04
CA LYS A 9 10.19 19.73 -4.19
C LYS A 9 9.06 20.63 -4.66
N LYS A 10 9.25 21.33 -5.79
CA LYS A 10 8.17 22.10 -6.44
C LYS A 10 7.04 21.14 -6.79
N LEU A 11 5.87 21.30 -6.18
CA LEU A 11 4.67 20.50 -6.48
C LEU A 11 4.11 20.84 -7.86
N VAL A 12 4.36 22.05 -8.34
CA VAL A 12 3.94 22.52 -9.66
C VAL A 12 5.19 22.96 -10.43
N PRO A 13 5.45 22.40 -11.61
CA PRO A 13 6.52 22.87 -12.51
C PRO A 13 6.35 24.34 -12.82
N ASP A 14 7.46 25.08 -13.00
CA ASP A 14 7.45 26.52 -13.23
C ASP A 14 6.66 26.89 -14.50
N ASP A 15 6.73 26.06 -15.53
CA ASP A 15 5.98 26.20 -16.78
C ASP A 15 4.46 26.15 -16.57
N LEU A 16 3.97 25.27 -15.71
CA LEU A 16 2.54 25.17 -15.36
C LEU A 16 2.07 26.32 -14.46
N ARG A 17 2.97 26.90 -13.66
CA ARG A 17 2.70 28.04 -12.80
C ARG A 17 2.51 29.31 -13.62
N ASP A 18 3.36 29.51 -14.63
CA ASP A 18 3.28 30.65 -15.54
C ASP A 18 1.98 30.61 -16.37
N ASP A 19 1.52 29.40 -16.74
CA ASP A 19 0.24 29.21 -17.45
C ASP A 19 -1.00 29.46 -16.57
N LEU A 20 -0.87 29.32 -15.25
CA LEU A 20 -1.94 29.57 -14.29
C LEU A 20 -1.98 31.02 -13.79
N GLU A 21 -0.88 31.77 -13.92
CA GLU A 21 -0.78 33.15 -13.48
C GLU A 21 -1.73 34.05 -14.29
N GLY A 22 -2.62 34.78 -13.59
CA GLY A 22 -3.64 35.62 -14.24
C GLY A 22 -4.94 34.90 -14.62
N THR A 23 -5.08 33.61 -14.30
CA THR A 23 -6.36 32.90 -14.49
C THR A 23 -7.32 33.13 -13.32
N PRO A 24 -8.67 33.06 -13.56
CA PRO A 24 -9.65 33.14 -12.49
C PRO A 24 -9.45 32.08 -11.37
N LEU A 25 -8.88 30.93 -11.73
CA LEU A 25 -8.57 29.88 -10.76
C LEU A 25 -7.48 30.33 -9.78
N MET A 26 -6.43 31.01 -10.27
CA MET A 26 -5.36 31.55 -9.44
C MET A 26 -5.87 32.63 -8.49
N GLU A 27 -6.82 33.48 -8.93
CA GLU A 27 -7.43 34.48 -8.04
C GLU A 27 -8.26 33.85 -6.93
N VAL A 28 -9.03 32.81 -7.24
CA VAL A 28 -9.77 32.04 -6.22
C VAL A 28 -8.82 31.35 -5.22
N LEU A 29 -7.73 30.76 -5.71
CA LEU A 29 -6.70 30.16 -4.86
C LEU A 29 -6.01 31.21 -3.97
N LYS A 30 -5.68 32.38 -4.51
CA LYS A 30 -5.14 33.50 -3.72
C LYS A 30 -6.12 34.00 -2.64
N GLN A 31 -7.40 34.01 -2.97
CA GLN A 31 -8.43 34.45 -2.02
C GLN A 31 -8.65 33.42 -0.91
N MET A 32 -8.51 32.12 -1.21
CA MET A 32 -8.65 31.02 -0.23
C MET A 32 -7.42 30.83 0.65
N PHE A 33 -6.21 30.99 0.11
CA PHE A 33 -4.97 30.62 0.77
C PHE A 33 -4.09 31.84 1.15
N GLY A 34 -4.43 33.04 0.65
CA GLY A 34 -3.71 34.29 0.95
C GLY A 34 -2.22 34.18 0.60
N ASP A 35 -1.36 34.82 1.43
CA ASP A 35 0.10 34.82 1.26
C ASP A 35 0.76 33.43 1.36
N LYS A 36 0.00 32.43 1.86
CA LYS A 36 0.46 31.02 1.95
C LYS A 36 0.28 30.23 0.64
N LEU A 37 -0.34 30.84 -0.39
CA LEU A 37 -0.53 30.15 -1.66
C LEU A 37 0.81 29.77 -2.30
N ASP A 38 1.77 30.66 -2.30
CA ASP A 38 3.11 30.44 -2.84
C ASP A 38 3.89 29.37 -2.07
N GLU A 39 3.72 29.29 -0.73
CA GLU A 39 4.28 28.23 0.10
C GLU A 39 3.63 26.88 -0.21
N ASN A 40 2.32 26.83 -0.36
CA ASN A 40 1.57 25.62 -0.66
C ASN A 40 1.83 25.10 -2.10
N LEU A 41 1.88 25.99 -3.09
CA LEU A 41 2.18 25.62 -4.47
C LEU A 41 3.65 25.21 -4.67
N SER A 42 4.56 25.77 -3.89
CA SER A 42 5.99 25.42 -3.94
C SER A 42 6.34 24.18 -3.12
N GLY A 43 5.38 23.54 -2.45
CA GLY A 43 5.66 22.41 -1.56
C GLY A 43 6.45 22.78 -0.29
N LYS A 44 6.50 24.08 0.04
CA LYS A 44 7.26 24.63 1.20
C LYS A 44 6.51 24.58 2.52
N GLY A 45 5.23 24.21 2.50
CA GLY A 45 4.45 24.13 3.73
C GLY A 45 4.92 23.00 4.64
N PRO A 46 4.85 23.18 5.98
CA PRO A 46 5.16 22.12 6.91
C PRO A 46 4.19 20.96 6.71
N GLY A 47 4.73 19.74 6.60
CA GLY A 47 3.90 18.53 6.65
C GLY A 47 3.27 18.39 8.03
N LEU A 48 1.99 18.02 8.08
CA LEU A 48 1.24 17.82 9.32
C LEU A 48 0.77 16.37 9.41
N GLY A 49 0.90 15.79 10.60
CA GLY A 49 0.40 14.47 10.93
C GLY A 49 0.25 14.28 12.42
N SER A 50 -0.23 13.12 12.79
CA SER A 50 -0.37 12.69 14.19
C SER A 50 0.67 11.62 14.52
N GLY A 51 0.81 11.34 15.83
CA GLY A 51 1.64 10.24 16.29
C GLY A 51 1.09 9.69 17.60
N THR A 52 1.43 8.44 17.86
CA THR A 52 0.98 7.70 19.03
C THR A 52 2.17 7.34 19.90
N ILE A 53 2.22 7.84 21.15
CA ILE A 53 3.25 7.49 22.13
C ILE A 53 3.02 6.04 22.59
N ILE A 54 4.02 5.19 22.42
CA ILE A 54 3.93 3.74 22.69
C ILE A 54 4.80 3.28 23.86
N SER A 55 5.59 4.19 24.45
CA SER A 55 6.39 3.90 25.63
C SER A 55 6.71 5.17 26.42
N SER A 56 6.92 5.00 27.73
CA SER A 56 7.19 6.11 28.65
C SER A 56 8.52 6.82 28.39
N ASP A 57 9.44 6.21 27.70
CA ASP A 57 10.77 6.74 27.34
C ASP A 57 10.76 7.49 26.00
N GLY A 58 9.60 7.71 25.36
CA GLY A 58 9.47 8.62 24.22
C GLY A 58 9.54 7.96 22.83
N TYR A 59 9.24 6.67 22.70
CA TYR A 59 8.98 6.09 21.38
C TYR A 59 7.57 6.46 20.90
N ILE A 60 7.49 6.84 19.62
CA ILE A 60 6.27 7.28 18.97
C ILE A 60 6.14 6.56 17.65
N VAL A 61 4.96 6.02 17.36
CA VAL A 61 4.60 5.47 16.04
C VAL A 61 3.81 6.51 15.28
N THR A 62 4.14 6.64 13.99
CA THR A 62 3.39 7.43 13.02
C THR A 62 3.41 6.73 11.66
N ASN A 63 2.80 7.32 10.64
CA ASN A 63 2.94 6.81 9.28
C ASN A 63 4.27 7.21 8.63
N SER A 64 4.76 6.35 7.73
CA SER A 64 5.99 6.60 6.98
C SER A 64 5.86 7.83 6.09
N HIS A 65 4.70 7.99 5.42
CA HIS A 65 4.44 9.13 4.55
C HIS A 65 4.40 10.47 5.29
N VAL A 66 4.09 10.49 6.61
CA VAL A 66 4.11 11.72 7.44
C VAL A 66 5.52 12.26 7.60
N VAL A 67 6.54 11.40 7.63
CA VAL A 67 7.94 11.77 7.87
C VAL A 67 8.83 11.57 6.65
N ASP A 68 8.25 11.21 5.51
CA ASP A 68 9.05 10.96 4.32
C ASP A 68 9.58 12.26 3.71
N GLY A 69 10.88 12.29 3.44
CA GLY A 69 11.57 13.47 2.94
C GLY A 69 11.75 14.61 3.95
N ALA A 70 11.38 14.41 5.23
CA ALA A 70 11.54 15.43 6.27
C ALA A 70 13.00 15.57 6.69
N ASP A 71 13.52 16.79 6.70
CA ASP A 71 14.83 17.13 7.27
C ASP A 71 14.77 17.30 8.79
N GLU A 72 13.68 17.86 9.30
CA GLU A 72 13.44 18.06 10.72
C GLU A 72 12.02 17.64 11.09
N ILE A 73 11.89 16.98 12.24
CA ILE A 73 10.61 16.48 12.75
C ILE A 73 10.41 17.02 14.15
N TYR A 74 9.29 17.70 14.34
CA TYR A 74 8.89 18.24 15.64
C TYR A 74 7.64 17.53 16.15
N VAL A 75 7.67 17.15 17.41
CA VAL A 75 6.54 16.55 18.12
C VAL A 75 6.08 17.52 19.19
N ARG A 76 4.84 17.97 19.08
CA ARG A 76 4.18 18.76 20.12
C ARG A 76 3.20 17.89 20.88
N LEU A 77 3.33 17.84 22.19
CA LEU A 77 2.45 17.12 23.10
C LEU A 77 1.21 17.97 23.46
N GLN A 78 0.23 17.32 24.08
CA GLN A 78 -1.01 17.98 24.53
C GLN A 78 -0.73 19.09 25.58
N ASP A 79 0.29 18.91 26.41
CA ASP A 79 0.73 19.90 27.39
C ASP A 79 1.60 21.03 26.79
N ARG A 80 1.67 21.11 25.46
CA ARG A 80 2.41 22.08 24.64
C ARG A 80 3.93 21.98 24.71
N ARG A 81 4.50 20.98 25.36
CA ARG A 81 5.94 20.69 25.20
C ARG A 81 6.23 20.27 23.77
N GLU A 82 7.33 20.81 23.25
CA GLU A 82 7.81 20.48 21.90
C GLU A 82 9.17 19.79 21.97
N PHE A 83 9.35 18.80 21.15
CA PHE A 83 10.57 17.99 21.06
C PHE A 83 10.97 17.81 19.61
N THR A 84 12.27 17.89 19.34
CA THR A 84 12.82 17.37 18.10
C THR A 84 12.82 15.85 18.17
N ALA A 85 12.30 15.18 17.14
CA ALA A 85 12.27 13.75 17.04
C ALA A 85 13.31 13.24 16.06
N SER A 86 13.93 12.11 16.39
CA SER A 86 14.77 11.34 15.48
C SER A 86 14.00 10.15 14.91
N VAL A 87 14.22 9.84 13.63
CA VAL A 87 13.67 8.64 13.00
C VAL A 87 14.54 7.46 13.40
N VAL A 88 13.97 6.51 14.15
CA VAL A 88 14.61 5.23 14.50
C VAL A 88 14.64 4.30 13.29
N GLY A 89 13.55 4.30 12.53
CA GLY A 89 13.42 3.57 11.30
C GLY A 89 12.05 3.76 10.68
N LYS A 90 11.94 3.44 9.40
CA LYS A 90 10.67 3.51 8.66
C LYS A 90 10.49 2.30 7.74
N ASP A 91 9.25 1.97 7.47
CA ASP A 91 8.85 0.87 6.63
C ASP A 91 7.72 1.27 5.68
N ALA A 92 8.09 1.55 4.44
CA ALA A 92 7.13 1.94 3.41
C ALA A 92 6.12 0.82 3.07
N GLY A 93 6.49 -0.45 3.31
CA GLY A 93 5.60 -1.60 3.00
C GLY A 93 4.40 -1.72 3.94
N THR A 94 4.44 -1.10 5.12
CA THR A 94 3.32 -1.01 6.07
C THR A 94 2.92 0.42 6.36
N ASP A 95 3.55 1.39 5.70
CA ASP A 95 3.36 2.82 5.95
C ASP A 95 3.55 3.20 7.43
N LEU A 96 4.56 2.63 8.11
CA LEU A 96 4.87 2.92 9.50
C LEU A 96 6.26 3.54 9.66
N ALA A 97 6.38 4.45 10.62
CA ALA A 97 7.65 5.00 11.09
C ALA A 97 7.71 4.98 12.61
N LEU A 98 8.89 4.70 13.15
CA LEU A 98 9.19 4.77 14.58
C LEU A 98 10.06 5.98 14.83
N LEU A 99 9.59 6.87 15.70
CA LEU A 99 10.30 8.06 16.14
C LEU A 99 10.75 7.91 17.58
N LYS A 100 11.76 8.69 17.95
CA LYS A 100 12.23 8.84 19.33
C LYS A 100 12.37 10.31 19.69
N ILE A 101 11.76 10.70 20.78
CA ILE A 101 11.98 12.01 21.44
C ILE A 101 12.74 11.82 22.75
N ASN A 102 13.48 12.83 23.16
CA ASN A 102 14.20 12.82 24.42
C ASN A 102 13.28 13.31 25.56
N ALA A 103 12.46 12.41 26.07
CA ALA A 103 11.54 12.65 27.17
C ALA A 103 11.29 11.35 27.94
N ASP A 104 11.05 11.51 29.24
CA ASP A 104 10.77 10.40 30.16
C ASP A 104 9.42 10.59 30.83
N ASN A 105 8.91 9.51 31.44
CA ASN A 105 7.65 9.48 32.18
C ASN A 105 6.43 9.95 31.36
N LEU A 106 6.46 9.69 30.05
CA LEU A 106 5.33 10.02 29.19
C LEU A 106 4.18 9.01 29.39
N PRO A 107 2.92 9.49 29.35
CA PRO A 107 1.77 8.59 29.19
C PRO A 107 1.86 7.91 27.83
N PHE A 108 1.60 6.63 27.77
CA PHE A 108 1.63 5.84 26.55
C PHE A 108 0.40 4.94 26.44
N ILE A 109 0.10 4.51 25.20
CA ILE A 109 -1.07 3.70 24.90
C ILE A 109 -0.75 2.21 25.00
N ASN A 110 -1.74 1.42 25.48
CA ASN A 110 -1.69 -0.04 25.40
C ASN A 110 -2.20 -0.55 24.05
N TYR A 111 -1.63 -1.64 23.62
CA TYR A 111 -2.07 -2.33 22.40
C TYR A 111 -3.15 -3.36 22.70
N ALA A 112 -4.26 -3.34 21.99
CA ALA A 112 -5.19 -4.46 21.91
C ALA A 112 -4.65 -5.58 21.01
N ASP A 113 -5.29 -6.74 21.04
CA ASP A 113 -5.12 -7.79 20.03
C ASP A 113 -6.04 -7.50 18.84
N SER A 114 -5.47 -6.90 17.78
CA SER A 114 -6.24 -6.59 16.57
C SER A 114 -6.75 -7.81 15.81
N GLY A 115 -6.29 -9.01 16.14
CA GLY A 115 -6.82 -10.27 15.58
C GLY A 115 -8.19 -10.66 16.16
N GLN A 116 -8.60 -10.05 17.27
CA GLN A 116 -9.91 -10.29 17.90
C GLN A 116 -10.97 -9.24 17.52
N VAL A 117 -10.58 -8.19 16.81
CA VAL A 117 -11.47 -7.11 16.39
C VAL A 117 -12.54 -7.62 15.43
N LYS A 118 -13.80 -7.28 15.71
CA LYS A 118 -14.97 -7.71 14.94
C LYS A 118 -15.67 -6.55 14.26
N VAL A 119 -16.25 -6.84 13.11
CA VAL A 119 -17.11 -5.88 12.39
C VAL A 119 -18.28 -5.50 13.29
N GLY A 120 -18.61 -4.19 13.32
CA GLY A 120 -19.65 -3.61 14.16
C GLY A 120 -19.17 -3.13 15.53
N GLU A 121 -17.93 -3.40 15.95
CA GLU A 121 -17.38 -2.84 17.19
C GLU A 121 -17.17 -1.32 17.07
N TRP A 122 -17.54 -0.59 18.13
CA TRP A 122 -17.32 0.84 18.22
C TRP A 122 -15.83 1.16 18.31
N VAL A 123 -15.43 2.20 17.58
CA VAL A 123 -14.04 2.69 17.54
C VAL A 123 -13.99 4.20 17.61
N MET A 124 -12.85 4.70 18.08
CA MET A 124 -12.56 6.12 18.19
C MET A 124 -11.22 6.42 17.54
N ALA A 125 -11.22 7.29 16.54
CA ALA A 125 -9.99 7.79 15.93
C ALA A 125 -9.61 9.14 16.56
N ILE A 126 -8.34 9.29 16.91
CA ILE A 126 -7.79 10.55 17.47
C ILE A 126 -6.71 11.06 16.53
N GLY A 127 -6.66 12.39 16.36
CA GLY A 127 -5.63 13.01 15.55
C GLY A 127 -5.71 14.52 15.57
N SER A 128 -5.01 15.15 14.62
CA SER A 128 -4.94 16.60 14.47
C SER A 128 -5.25 17.00 13.02
N PRO A 129 -6.52 16.80 12.57
CA PRO A 129 -6.88 17.08 11.20
C PRO A 129 -6.70 18.57 10.90
N TYR A 130 -6.08 18.88 9.76
CA TYR A 130 -5.82 20.25 9.33
C TYR A 130 -5.09 21.10 10.37
N GLY A 131 -4.38 20.50 11.32
CA GLY A 131 -3.70 21.18 12.43
C GLY A 131 -4.61 21.54 13.61
N PHE A 132 -5.89 21.17 13.60
CA PHE A 132 -6.77 21.29 14.78
C PHE A 132 -6.39 20.25 15.82
N GLU A 133 -5.87 20.72 16.96
CA GLU A 133 -5.37 19.84 18.03
C GLU A 133 -6.50 19.02 18.66
N ASN A 134 -6.17 17.75 18.98
CA ASN A 134 -7.02 16.84 19.76
C ASN A 134 -8.42 16.59 19.20
N SER A 135 -8.54 16.43 17.90
CA SER A 135 -9.80 16.06 17.28
C SER A 135 -10.08 14.57 17.48
N VAL A 136 -11.33 14.26 17.78
CA VAL A 136 -11.84 12.91 17.98
C VAL A 136 -12.98 12.66 17.01
N SER A 137 -12.95 11.51 16.35
CA SER A 137 -14.08 11.00 15.56
C SER A 137 -14.44 9.60 16.02
N VAL A 138 -15.73 9.24 15.94
CA VAL A 138 -16.26 7.95 16.38
C VAL A 138 -16.95 7.27 15.22
N GLY A 139 -16.84 5.97 15.16
CA GLY A 139 -17.48 5.13 14.16
C GLY A 139 -17.46 3.66 14.58
N VAL A 140 -17.58 2.77 13.63
CA VAL A 140 -17.51 1.33 13.84
C VAL A 140 -16.47 0.68 12.94
N VAL A 141 -16.05 -0.51 13.28
CA VAL A 141 -15.29 -1.38 12.39
C VAL A 141 -16.21 -1.81 11.25
N SER A 142 -15.98 -1.33 10.05
CA SER A 142 -16.77 -1.67 8.86
C SER A 142 -16.31 -2.98 8.21
N ALA A 143 -15.01 -3.29 8.27
CA ALA A 143 -14.43 -4.54 7.79
C ALA A 143 -13.04 -4.76 8.41
N THR A 144 -12.55 -6.01 8.35
CA THR A 144 -11.18 -6.37 8.69
C THR A 144 -10.51 -7.07 7.51
N GLY A 145 -9.17 -7.08 7.47
CA GLY A 145 -8.40 -7.79 6.45
C GLY A 145 -8.52 -7.17 5.04
N ARG A 146 -8.74 -5.86 4.94
CA ARG A 146 -8.75 -5.17 3.63
C ARG A 146 -7.34 -5.02 3.08
N SER A 147 -7.16 -5.37 1.82
CA SER A 147 -5.93 -5.13 1.07
C SER A 147 -6.13 -3.91 0.19
N LEU A 148 -5.21 -2.96 0.28
CA LEU A 148 -5.18 -1.74 -0.55
C LEU A 148 -3.93 -1.79 -1.42
N GLY A 149 -4.11 -1.72 -2.70
CA GLY A 149 -3.15 -1.76 -3.81
C GLY A 149 -1.65 -1.88 -3.49
N ASN A 150 -1.03 -0.83 -3.00
CA ASN A 150 0.42 -0.75 -2.81
C ASN A 150 0.91 -1.34 -1.47
N GLU A 151 0.09 -1.33 -0.40
CA GLU A 151 0.46 -1.85 0.92
C GLU A 151 0.05 -3.31 1.09
N ARG A 152 0.64 -4.19 0.30
CA ARG A 152 0.31 -5.63 0.24
C ARG A 152 0.51 -6.39 1.56
N TYR A 153 1.29 -5.82 2.49
CA TYR A 153 1.61 -6.47 3.76
C TYR A 153 0.69 -6.07 4.91
N VAL A 154 -0.28 -5.20 4.67
CA VAL A 154 -1.21 -4.71 5.69
C VAL A 154 -2.62 -5.25 5.47
N PRO A 155 -3.17 -6.05 6.40
CA PRO A 155 -4.58 -6.43 6.41
C PRO A 155 -5.38 -5.33 7.12
N PHE A 156 -5.64 -4.21 6.47
CA PHE A 156 -6.23 -3.02 7.08
C PHE A 156 -7.55 -3.28 7.81
N ILE A 157 -7.75 -2.56 8.91
CA ILE A 157 -9.06 -2.36 9.54
C ILE A 157 -9.73 -1.21 8.79
N GLN A 158 -10.92 -1.44 8.26
CA GLN A 158 -11.78 -0.43 7.67
C GLN A 158 -12.75 0.11 8.72
N THR A 159 -12.92 1.43 8.78
CA THR A 159 -13.88 2.10 9.67
C THR A 159 -14.57 3.26 8.97
N ASP A 160 -15.74 3.64 9.45
CA ASP A 160 -16.45 4.86 9.07
C ASP A 160 -16.20 6.03 10.04
N ALA A 161 -15.33 5.86 11.05
CA ALA A 161 -14.81 6.98 11.82
C ALA A 161 -14.09 7.96 10.86
N ALA A 162 -14.45 9.25 10.95
CA ALA A 162 -13.95 10.25 10.02
C ALA A 162 -12.44 10.47 10.18
N ILE A 163 -11.68 10.15 9.14
CA ILE A 163 -10.25 10.42 9.05
C ILE A 163 -10.05 11.44 7.92
N ASN A 164 -9.27 12.48 8.20
CA ASN A 164 -8.90 13.53 7.26
C ASN A 164 -7.40 13.78 7.35
N PRO A 165 -6.78 14.48 6.37
CA PRO A 165 -5.38 14.84 6.41
C PRO A 165 -4.99 15.48 7.75
N GLY A 166 -3.95 14.92 8.40
CA GLY A 166 -3.51 15.28 9.75
C GLY A 166 -3.85 14.24 10.83
N ASN A 167 -4.85 13.37 10.62
CA ASN A 167 -5.13 12.23 11.53
C ASN A 167 -4.20 11.05 11.30
N SER A 168 -3.51 10.97 10.15
CA SER A 168 -2.55 9.91 9.83
C SER A 168 -1.48 9.82 10.91
N GLY A 169 -1.21 8.61 11.42
CA GLY A 169 -0.30 8.33 12.53
C GLY A 169 -0.94 8.39 13.93
N GLY A 170 -2.15 8.92 14.06
CA GLY A 170 -2.93 8.89 15.30
C GLY A 170 -3.56 7.51 15.55
N PRO A 171 -3.94 7.20 16.81
CA PRO A 171 -4.49 5.90 17.16
C PRO A 171 -5.94 5.73 16.72
N LEU A 172 -6.29 4.50 16.36
CA LEU A 172 -7.65 3.97 16.35
C LEU A 172 -7.84 3.11 17.61
N LEU A 173 -8.80 3.47 18.46
CA LEU A 173 -9.01 2.89 19.77
C LEU A 173 -10.29 2.06 19.82
N ASN A 174 -10.29 1.03 20.68
CA ASN A 174 -11.50 0.34 21.11
C ASN A 174 -12.18 1.09 22.28
N MET A 175 -13.31 0.56 22.75
CA MET A 175 -14.07 1.13 23.87
C MET A 175 -13.36 1.02 25.23
N GLN A 176 -12.28 0.25 25.33
CA GLN A 176 -11.43 0.14 26.52
C GLN A 176 -10.28 1.16 26.50
N GLY A 177 -10.18 1.97 25.44
CA GLY A 177 -9.09 2.95 25.25
C GLY A 177 -7.78 2.30 24.81
N GLU A 178 -7.80 1.06 24.33
CA GLU A 178 -6.62 0.37 23.81
C GLU A 178 -6.51 0.56 22.30
N MET A 179 -5.30 0.65 21.80
CA MET A 179 -5.03 0.84 20.37
C MET A 179 -5.25 -0.46 19.59
N ILE A 180 -6.24 -0.46 18.70
CA ILE A 180 -6.49 -1.54 17.73
C ILE A 180 -5.77 -1.29 16.41
N GLY A 181 -5.35 -0.05 16.13
CA GLY A 181 -4.63 0.32 14.91
C GLY A 181 -4.12 1.75 14.92
N ILE A 182 -3.40 2.11 13.85
CA ILE A 182 -2.95 3.47 13.52
C ILE A 182 -3.70 3.93 12.27
N ASN A 183 -4.35 5.10 12.34
CA ASN A 183 -4.99 5.74 11.20
C ASN A 183 -3.96 5.99 10.10
N SER A 184 -4.23 5.56 8.87
CA SER A 184 -3.27 5.66 7.77
C SER A 184 -3.85 6.46 6.61
N GLN A 185 -4.88 5.97 5.97
CA GLN A 185 -5.36 6.55 4.71
C GLN A 185 -6.88 6.45 4.55
N ILE A 186 -7.39 7.19 3.60
CA ILE A 186 -8.79 7.16 3.14
C ILE A 186 -8.84 6.81 1.66
N ILE A 187 -9.92 6.19 1.22
CA ILE A 187 -10.24 6.08 -0.21
C ILE A 187 -11.27 7.16 -0.51
N THR A 188 -10.92 8.06 -1.42
CA THR A 188 -11.73 9.22 -1.76
C THR A 188 -11.37 9.74 -3.15
N GLU A 189 -12.33 10.35 -3.82
CA GLU A 189 -12.11 11.08 -5.08
C GLU A 189 -11.77 12.55 -4.84
N SER A 190 -12.23 13.11 -3.71
CA SER A 190 -12.09 14.54 -3.37
C SER A 190 -10.94 14.89 -2.44
N GLY A 191 -10.19 13.89 -1.93
CA GLY A 191 -9.16 14.09 -0.89
C GLY A 191 -9.71 14.25 0.53
N SER A 192 -11.05 14.22 0.73
CA SER A 192 -11.70 14.33 2.03
C SER A 192 -12.44 13.05 2.38
N PHE A 193 -12.73 12.82 3.67
CA PHE A 193 -13.45 11.66 4.15
C PHE A 193 -14.77 11.41 3.39
N ALA A 194 -14.93 10.19 2.90
CA ALA A 194 -16.11 9.71 2.15
C ALA A 194 -16.68 8.39 2.71
N GLY A 195 -16.56 8.14 4.01
CA GLY A 195 -17.05 6.92 4.66
C GLY A 195 -16.09 5.72 4.63
N LEU A 196 -14.92 5.86 4.02
CA LEU A 196 -13.94 4.78 3.86
C LEU A 196 -12.58 5.18 4.44
N SER A 197 -12.36 4.85 5.70
CA SER A 197 -11.11 5.06 6.43
C SER A 197 -10.42 3.73 6.72
N PHE A 198 -9.09 3.74 6.77
CA PHE A 198 -8.27 2.56 6.94
C PHE A 198 -7.19 2.78 8.00
N ALA A 199 -7.03 1.77 8.88
CA ALA A 199 -6.02 1.77 9.91
C ALA A 199 -5.12 0.52 9.82
N VAL A 200 -3.83 0.71 10.06
CA VAL A 200 -2.86 -0.39 10.18
C VAL A 200 -3.11 -1.12 11.50
N PRO A 201 -3.35 -2.44 11.50
CA PRO A 201 -3.70 -3.19 12.71
C PRO A 201 -2.60 -3.21 13.77
N ALA A 202 -2.98 -3.20 15.06
CA ALA A 202 -2.04 -3.18 16.19
C ALA A 202 -1.04 -4.35 16.20
N ASN A 203 -1.43 -5.55 15.76
CA ASN A 203 -0.52 -6.69 15.69
C ASN A 203 0.57 -6.50 14.62
N VAL A 204 0.25 -5.83 13.50
CA VAL A 204 1.24 -5.42 12.50
C VAL A 204 2.20 -4.40 13.11
N ILE A 205 1.65 -3.39 13.79
CA ILE A 205 2.45 -2.34 14.45
C ILE A 205 3.43 -2.94 15.45
N LYS A 206 2.98 -3.84 16.33
CA LYS A 206 3.85 -4.52 17.31
C LYS A 206 5.05 -5.19 16.64
N THR A 207 4.79 -5.92 15.55
CA THR A 207 5.84 -6.67 14.81
C THR A 207 6.83 -5.73 14.13
N VAL A 208 6.31 -4.68 13.48
CA VAL A 208 7.13 -3.69 12.77
C VAL A 208 7.96 -2.86 13.75
N VAL A 209 7.36 -2.34 14.82
CA VAL A 209 8.05 -1.56 15.87
C VAL A 209 9.19 -2.36 16.49
N ALA A 210 8.97 -3.65 16.80
CA ALA A 210 10.02 -4.50 17.36
C ALA A 210 11.24 -4.60 16.43
N GLN A 211 11.02 -4.77 15.13
CA GLN A 211 12.10 -4.84 14.14
C GLN A 211 12.77 -3.47 13.91
N LEU A 212 11.98 -2.39 13.81
CA LEU A 212 12.53 -1.03 13.67
C LEU A 212 13.39 -0.64 14.88
N LYS A 213 12.95 -0.99 16.09
CA LYS A 213 13.68 -0.73 17.32
C LYS A 213 15.00 -1.48 17.38
N LEU A 214 15.04 -2.73 16.89
CA LEU A 214 16.21 -3.59 16.97
C LEU A 214 17.19 -3.40 15.79
N HIS A 215 16.66 -3.16 14.59
CA HIS A 215 17.44 -3.19 13.35
C HIS A 215 17.34 -1.92 12.50
N GLY A 216 16.50 -0.95 12.87
CA GLY A 216 16.22 0.24 12.06
C GLY A 216 15.46 -0.05 10.75
N SER A 217 15.17 -1.29 10.45
CA SER A 217 14.52 -1.73 9.20
C SER A 217 13.70 -3.00 9.42
N VAL A 218 12.75 -3.25 8.50
CA VAL A 218 11.88 -4.43 8.52
C VAL A 218 12.35 -5.46 7.50
N SER A 219 12.60 -6.69 7.97
CA SER A 219 12.88 -7.84 7.10
C SER A 219 11.61 -8.66 6.91
N ARG A 220 11.32 -9.05 5.68
CA ARG A 220 10.13 -9.83 5.33
C ARG A 220 10.47 -11.21 4.81
N GLY A 221 9.62 -12.17 5.19
CA GLY A 221 9.64 -13.49 4.56
C GLY A 221 9.25 -13.40 3.09
N TRP A 222 9.83 -14.28 2.30
CA TRP A 222 9.58 -14.39 0.86
C TRP A 222 9.40 -15.85 0.46
N LEU A 223 8.45 -16.10 -0.44
CA LEU A 223 8.10 -17.41 -0.95
C LEU A 223 8.68 -17.68 -2.35
N GLY A 224 8.80 -16.65 -3.16
CA GLY A 224 9.15 -16.77 -4.59
C GLY A 224 8.02 -17.27 -5.47
N LEU A 225 6.82 -16.74 -5.25
CA LEU A 225 5.60 -17.06 -5.99
C LEU A 225 4.99 -15.80 -6.61
N ALA A 226 4.40 -15.96 -7.80
CA ALA A 226 3.32 -15.11 -8.25
C ALA A 226 2.00 -15.88 -8.12
N PHE A 227 0.94 -15.19 -7.69
CA PHE A 227 -0.35 -15.78 -7.42
C PHE A 227 -1.47 -14.80 -7.78
N GLN A 228 -2.67 -15.35 -7.99
CA GLN A 228 -3.87 -14.59 -8.32
C GLN A 228 -5.08 -15.13 -7.57
N ASP A 229 -6.15 -14.32 -7.50
CA ASP A 229 -7.43 -14.77 -6.97
C ASP A 229 -8.07 -15.83 -7.87
N LEU A 230 -8.87 -16.70 -7.25
CA LEU A 230 -9.72 -17.65 -7.93
C LEU A 230 -11.09 -17.01 -8.13
N ASP A 231 -11.50 -16.85 -9.36
CA ASP A 231 -12.90 -16.65 -9.71
C ASP A 231 -13.65 -18.00 -9.82
N ARG A 232 -14.96 -17.94 -10.04
CA ARG A 232 -15.80 -19.13 -10.17
C ARG A 232 -15.37 -20.05 -11.31
N ASN A 233 -15.04 -19.47 -12.46
CA ASN A 233 -14.69 -20.23 -13.67
C ASN A 233 -13.35 -20.95 -13.49
N LEU A 234 -12.37 -20.28 -12.87
CA LEU A 234 -11.09 -20.88 -12.51
C LEU A 234 -11.28 -22.00 -11.49
N ALA A 235 -12.07 -21.76 -10.42
CA ALA A 235 -12.34 -22.79 -9.42
C ALA A 235 -12.97 -24.05 -10.06
N ASP A 236 -13.96 -23.90 -10.90
CA ASP A 236 -14.62 -25.00 -11.62
C ASP A 236 -13.61 -25.74 -12.53
N SER A 237 -12.71 -25.04 -13.22
CA SER A 237 -11.65 -25.62 -14.05
C SER A 237 -10.65 -26.45 -13.26
N PHE A 238 -10.38 -26.07 -12.00
CA PHE A 238 -9.54 -26.82 -11.08
C PHE A 238 -10.31 -27.87 -10.25
N GLY A 239 -11.61 -28.03 -10.52
CA GLY A 239 -12.48 -28.97 -9.82
C GLY A 239 -12.74 -28.61 -8.36
N LEU A 240 -12.67 -27.32 -8.02
CA LEU A 240 -12.92 -26.80 -6.68
C LEU A 240 -14.39 -26.45 -6.53
N LYS A 241 -15.01 -26.89 -5.41
CA LYS A 241 -16.42 -26.58 -5.11
C LYS A 241 -16.66 -25.10 -4.77
N VAL A 242 -15.63 -24.41 -4.32
CA VAL A 242 -15.68 -23.02 -3.84
C VAL A 242 -14.45 -22.29 -4.36
N ALA A 243 -14.64 -21.06 -4.84
CA ALA A 243 -13.57 -20.17 -5.28
C ALA A 243 -12.81 -19.59 -4.07
N LYS A 244 -12.02 -20.42 -3.40
CA LYS A 244 -11.20 -20.05 -2.24
C LYS A 244 -9.76 -20.46 -2.46
N GLY A 245 -8.83 -19.61 -2.01
CA GLY A 245 -7.40 -19.85 -2.03
C GLY A 245 -6.65 -18.89 -2.96
N ALA A 246 -5.34 -19.09 -3.02
CA ALA A 246 -4.44 -18.35 -3.91
C ALA A 246 -3.92 -19.28 -5.01
N LEU A 247 -4.32 -19.04 -6.26
CA LEU A 247 -3.84 -19.80 -7.42
C LEU A 247 -2.41 -19.35 -7.75
N ILE A 248 -1.48 -20.29 -7.80
CA ILE A 248 -0.10 -20.03 -8.16
C ILE A 248 0.02 -19.94 -9.68
N SER A 249 0.34 -18.73 -10.17
CA SER A 249 0.55 -18.45 -11.58
C SER A 249 2.00 -18.62 -12.02
N LYS A 250 2.97 -18.44 -11.08
CA LYS A 250 4.39 -18.64 -11.37
C LYS A 250 5.15 -19.03 -10.11
N VAL A 251 6.15 -19.92 -10.27
CA VAL A 251 7.12 -20.28 -9.24
C VAL A 251 8.51 -19.84 -9.69
N ILE A 252 9.17 -19.01 -8.86
CA ILE A 252 10.52 -18.54 -9.17
C ILE A 252 11.53 -19.68 -8.92
N PRO A 253 12.42 -19.99 -9.87
CA PRO A 253 13.45 -21.00 -9.68
C PRO A 253 14.27 -20.76 -8.42
N ASP A 254 14.74 -21.83 -7.78
CA ASP A 254 15.54 -21.81 -6.55
C ASP A 254 14.92 -21.14 -5.34
N SER A 255 13.67 -20.70 -5.43
CA SER A 255 12.92 -20.08 -4.35
C SER A 255 12.52 -21.09 -3.25
N PRO A 256 12.12 -20.62 -2.05
CA PRO A 256 11.52 -21.45 -1.01
C PRO A 256 10.38 -22.34 -1.52
N ALA A 257 9.50 -21.79 -2.33
CA ALA A 257 8.36 -22.51 -2.92
C ALA A 257 8.82 -23.60 -3.88
N ALA A 258 9.79 -23.31 -4.77
CA ALA A 258 10.35 -24.31 -5.69
C ALA A 258 10.99 -25.47 -4.91
N LYS A 259 11.79 -25.17 -3.87
CA LYS A 259 12.44 -26.16 -2.99
C LYS A 259 11.42 -27.01 -2.22
N ALA A 260 10.26 -26.46 -1.89
CA ALA A 260 9.16 -27.19 -1.24
C ALA A 260 8.32 -28.03 -2.22
N GLY A 261 8.64 -28.00 -3.50
CA GLY A 261 7.93 -28.75 -4.53
C GLY A 261 6.58 -28.15 -4.92
N ILE A 262 6.34 -26.87 -4.62
CA ILE A 262 5.19 -26.11 -5.09
C ILE A 262 5.31 -25.89 -6.59
N LYS A 263 4.18 -25.95 -7.31
CA LYS A 263 4.12 -25.87 -8.77
C LYS A 263 3.10 -24.82 -9.22
N GLU A 264 3.28 -24.37 -10.43
CA GLU A 264 2.26 -23.58 -11.14
C GLU A 264 0.98 -24.41 -11.29
N GLY A 265 -0.17 -23.76 -11.08
CA GLY A 265 -1.47 -24.44 -11.02
C GLY A 265 -1.84 -25.00 -9.65
N ASP A 266 -0.97 -24.95 -8.64
CA ASP A 266 -1.37 -25.25 -7.27
C ASP A 266 -2.26 -24.13 -6.71
N VAL A 267 -3.20 -24.49 -5.85
CA VAL A 267 -4.02 -23.53 -5.11
C VAL A 267 -3.66 -23.60 -3.63
N ILE A 268 -3.09 -22.54 -3.06
CA ILE A 268 -2.80 -22.46 -1.63
C ILE A 268 -4.13 -22.25 -0.88
N THR A 269 -4.48 -23.17 0.01
CA THR A 269 -5.69 -23.12 0.81
C THR A 269 -5.42 -22.83 2.28
N GLU A 270 -4.22 -23.13 2.78
CA GLU A 270 -3.80 -22.84 4.15
C GLU A 270 -2.32 -22.48 4.19
N PHE A 271 -1.96 -21.47 4.97
CA PHE A 271 -0.60 -21.05 5.19
C PHE A 271 -0.37 -20.72 6.68
N ASN A 272 0.59 -21.39 7.31
CA ASN A 272 0.89 -21.26 8.73
C ASN A 272 -0.34 -21.46 9.64
N GLY A 273 -1.17 -22.46 9.34
CA GLY A 273 -2.40 -22.77 10.08
C GLY A 273 -3.55 -21.77 9.85
N LYS A 274 -3.38 -20.80 8.98
CA LYS A 274 -4.44 -19.82 8.60
C LYS A 274 -5.04 -20.21 7.26
N GLU A 275 -6.37 -20.25 7.18
CA GLU A 275 -7.09 -20.46 5.94
C GLU A 275 -6.82 -19.27 4.99
N ILE A 276 -6.56 -19.54 3.72
CA ILE A 276 -6.42 -18.58 2.66
C ILE A 276 -7.72 -18.56 1.86
N ILE A 277 -8.47 -17.47 1.98
CA ILE A 277 -9.75 -17.29 1.27
C ILE A 277 -9.52 -16.66 -0.09
N LYS A 278 -8.64 -15.67 -0.15
CA LYS A 278 -8.26 -14.92 -1.36
C LYS A 278 -6.74 -14.75 -1.43
N ALA A 279 -6.23 -14.52 -2.61
CA ALA A 279 -4.78 -14.39 -2.84
C ALA A 279 -4.16 -13.25 -2.00
N THR A 280 -4.90 -12.17 -1.79
CA THR A 280 -4.46 -11.01 -0.99
C THR A 280 -4.30 -11.30 0.50
N ASP A 281 -4.76 -12.44 1.02
CA ASP A 281 -4.53 -12.85 2.42
C ASP A 281 -3.10 -13.33 2.65
N LEU A 282 -2.41 -13.78 1.59
CA LEU A 282 -1.10 -14.42 1.72
C LEU A 282 0.04 -13.45 2.07
N PRO A 283 0.21 -12.30 1.39
CA PRO A 283 1.33 -11.39 1.66
C PRO A 283 1.40 -10.86 3.09
N PRO A 284 0.29 -10.45 3.76
CA PRO A 284 0.33 -10.03 5.15
C PRO A 284 0.81 -11.12 6.10
N ILE A 285 0.40 -12.38 5.88
CA ILE A 285 0.80 -13.50 6.71
C ILE A 285 2.29 -13.80 6.52
N VAL A 286 2.73 -13.89 5.26
CA VAL A 286 4.13 -14.19 4.91
C VAL A 286 5.07 -13.09 5.39
N GLY A 287 4.70 -11.82 5.16
CA GLY A 287 5.54 -10.66 5.47
C GLY A 287 5.76 -10.42 6.96
N MET A 288 4.90 -10.95 7.83
CA MET A 288 5.01 -10.81 9.28
C MET A 288 5.76 -11.98 9.95
N LEU A 289 6.04 -13.04 9.22
CA LEU A 289 6.79 -14.18 9.76
C LEU A 289 8.30 -13.93 9.71
N PRO A 290 9.05 -14.43 10.70
CA PRO A 290 10.50 -14.33 10.69
C PRO A 290 11.11 -15.02 9.46
N VAL A 291 12.16 -14.42 8.93
CA VAL A 291 13.04 -15.09 7.93
C VAL A 291 13.59 -16.38 8.51
N ASP A 292 13.85 -17.37 7.68
CA ASP A 292 14.33 -18.72 8.02
C ASP A 292 13.33 -19.56 8.84
N SER A 293 12.12 -19.07 9.10
CA SER A 293 11.10 -19.88 9.75
C SER A 293 10.57 -20.98 8.81
N LYS A 294 10.39 -22.18 9.37
CA LYS A 294 9.74 -23.31 8.70
C LYS A 294 8.23 -23.20 8.87
N VAL A 295 7.51 -23.13 7.76
CA VAL A 295 6.08 -22.84 7.74
C VAL A 295 5.32 -23.97 7.04
N PRO A 296 4.25 -24.53 7.68
CA PRO A 296 3.38 -25.49 7.03
C PRO A 296 2.49 -24.80 5.99
N ILE A 297 2.24 -25.49 4.89
CA ILE A 297 1.40 -25.03 3.79
C ILE A 297 0.55 -26.18 3.27
N LYS A 298 -0.73 -25.91 2.97
CA LYS A 298 -1.60 -26.83 2.25
C LYS A 298 -1.94 -26.26 0.88
N VAL A 299 -1.86 -27.12 -0.12
CA VAL A 299 -2.22 -26.78 -1.49
C VAL A 299 -3.13 -27.84 -2.07
N ILE A 300 -3.96 -27.44 -3.03
CA ILE A 300 -4.69 -28.37 -3.89
C ILE A 300 -3.96 -28.45 -5.23
N ARG A 301 -3.63 -29.65 -5.65
CA ARG A 301 -3.02 -29.99 -6.95
C ARG A 301 -3.80 -31.14 -7.58
N SER A 302 -4.31 -30.93 -8.80
CA SER A 302 -5.10 -31.96 -9.50
C SER A 302 -6.21 -32.54 -8.61
N GLN A 303 -6.97 -31.69 -7.94
CA GLN A 303 -8.09 -32.01 -7.03
C GLN A 303 -7.69 -32.81 -5.76
N ARG A 304 -6.41 -32.92 -5.44
CA ARG A 304 -5.91 -33.57 -4.24
C ARG A 304 -5.26 -32.57 -3.31
N GLU A 305 -5.59 -32.67 -2.03
CA GLU A 305 -4.92 -31.87 -1.00
C GLU A 305 -3.52 -32.44 -0.73
N LEU A 306 -2.55 -31.59 -0.72
CA LEU A 306 -1.15 -31.88 -0.40
C LEU A 306 -0.70 -30.96 0.73
N SER A 307 -0.09 -31.54 1.76
CA SER A 307 0.51 -30.81 2.85
C SER A 307 2.04 -30.88 2.74
N THR A 308 2.70 -29.73 2.82
CA THR A 308 4.15 -29.64 2.85
C THR A 308 4.60 -28.53 3.79
N SER A 309 5.89 -28.28 3.88
CA SER A 309 6.43 -27.14 4.60
C SER A 309 7.55 -26.51 3.79
N LEU A 310 7.72 -25.21 3.93
CA LEU A 310 8.80 -24.46 3.32
C LEU A 310 9.53 -23.61 4.37
N VAL A 311 10.74 -23.21 4.05
CA VAL A 311 11.53 -22.28 4.87
C VAL A 311 11.54 -20.94 4.17
N LEU A 312 11.04 -19.89 4.84
CA LEU A 312 11.01 -18.54 4.29
C LEU A 312 12.43 -18.03 4.07
N SER A 313 12.71 -17.44 2.92
CA SER A 313 13.92 -16.65 2.75
C SER A 313 13.66 -15.17 3.00
N LYS A 314 14.71 -14.39 3.18
CA LYS A 314 14.61 -12.94 3.23
C LYS A 314 14.11 -12.44 1.87
N TYR A 315 13.08 -11.59 1.88
CA TYR A 315 12.78 -10.80 0.70
C TYR A 315 13.98 -9.86 0.47
N THR A 316 14.84 -10.24 -0.40
CA THR A 316 15.64 -9.28 -1.14
C THR A 316 14.70 -8.81 -2.23
N LYS A 317 14.41 -7.47 -2.31
CA LYS A 317 14.01 -6.91 -3.62
C LYS A 317 14.90 -7.67 -4.57
N PRO A 318 14.40 -8.37 -5.64
CA PRO A 318 15.31 -8.76 -6.66
C PRO A 318 16.12 -7.48 -6.81
N GLU A 319 17.41 -7.50 -6.37
CA GLU A 319 18.32 -6.49 -6.85
C GLU A 319 17.89 -6.44 -8.24
N GLU A 320 17.42 -5.29 -8.74
CA GLU A 320 17.22 -5.22 -10.11
C GLU A 320 18.29 -6.14 -10.62
N ALA A 321 17.92 -7.41 -10.43
CA ALA A 321 18.74 -8.53 -10.79
C ALA A 321 18.82 -8.16 -12.17
N VAL A 322 19.98 -7.66 -12.47
CA VAL A 322 20.29 -7.16 -13.77
C VAL A 322 19.86 -8.29 -14.67
N LEU A 323 18.56 -8.52 -14.66
CA LEU A 323 17.79 -8.93 -15.80
C LEU A 323 18.16 -7.78 -16.67
N SER A 324 19.39 -7.95 -17.25
CA SER A 324 19.91 -7.04 -18.22
C SER A 324 18.67 -6.57 -18.95
N LYS A 325 18.56 -5.28 -19.23
CA LYS A 325 17.49 -4.74 -20.10
C LYS A 325 17.18 -5.68 -21.27
N LYS A 326 18.02 -6.65 -21.52
CA LYS A 326 17.94 -7.75 -22.45
C LYS A 326 17.03 -8.91 -22.04
N GLU A 327 16.77 -9.20 -20.76
CA GLU A 327 15.89 -10.32 -20.35
C GLU A 327 14.48 -9.85 -19.94
N LEU A 328 14.30 -8.57 -19.53
CA LEU A 328 12.97 -7.94 -19.48
C LEU A 328 12.33 -7.75 -20.86
N ILE A 329 13.12 -7.85 -21.94
CA ILE A 329 12.66 -7.83 -23.34
C ILE A 329 12.25 -9.24 -23.86
N SER A 330 12.18 -10.25 -23.03
CA SER A 330 11.82 -11.59 -23.46
C SER A 330 10.37 -12.01 -23.19
N ASN A 331 9.51 -11.10 -22.73
CA ASN A 331 8.09 -11.33 -22.89
C ASN A 331 7.73 -11.05 -24.36
N PRO A 332 7.28 -12.05 -25.14
CA PRO A 332 6.91 -11.83 -26.53
C PRO A 332 5.94 -10.65 -26.70
N LEU A 333 5.05 -10.41 -25.72
CA LEU A 333 4.09 -9.31 -25.73
C LEU A 333 4.75 -7.92 -25.60
N ASP A 334 5.81 -7.78 -24.80
CA ASP A 334 6.52 -6.49 -24.67
C ASP A 334 7.29 -6.11 -25.94
N LYS A 335 7.77 -7.09 -26.69
CA LYS A 335 8.34 -6.87 -28.03
C LYS A 335 7.28 -6.38 -29.01
N PHE A 336 6.06 -6.89 -28.93
CA PHE A 336 4.94 -6.46 -29.78
C PHE A 336 4.56 -4.99 -29.51
N HIS A 337 4.49 -4.58 -28.23
CA HIS A 337 4.16 -3.20 -27.87
C HIS A 337 5.22 -2.16 -28.27
N GLN A 338 6.48 -2.55 -28.46
CA GLN A 338 7.54 -1.64 -28.92
C GLN A 338 7.57 -1.47 -30.46
N GLU A 339 7.05 -2.45 -31.20
CA GLU A 339 7.06 -2.49 -32.65
C GLU A 339 5.83 -1.86 -33.30
N ILE A 340 4.73 -1.74 -32.56
CA ILE A 340 3.45 -1.21 -33.04
C ILE A 340 2.91 -0.18 -32.03
N SER A 341 2.40 0.93 -32.52
CA SER A 341 1.60 1.84 -31.70
C SER A 341 0.17 1.92 -32.24
N VAL A 342 -0.78 1.84 -31.33
CA VAL A 342 -2.21 1.87 -31.65
C VAL A 342 -2.89 2.97 -30.84
N ARG A 343 -4.06 3.44 -31.28
CA ARG A 343 -4.98 4.28 -30.53
C ARG A 343 -6.39 3.72 -30.64
N ASP A 344 -7.24 4.13 -29.72
CA ASP A 344 -8.67 3.84 -29.85
C ASP A 344 -9.27 4.50 -31.10
N LEU A 345 -10.31 3.88 -31.64
CA LEU A 345 -11.06 4.40 -32.78
C LEU A 345 -11.87 5.62 -32.38
N GLU A 346 -11.84 6.64 -33.23
CA GLU A 346 -12.73 7.80 -33.09
C GLU A 346 -14.17 7.43 -33.52
N GLU A 347 -15.15 8.22 -33.08
CA GLU A 347 -16.57 7.96 -33.31
C GLU A 347 -16.93 7.76 -34.78
N PHE A 348 -16.32 8.56 -35.70
CA PHE A 348 -16.54 8.42 -37.13
C PHE A 348 -15.91 7.15 -37.74
N GLU A 349 -14.82 6.65 -37.14
CA GLU A 349 -14.15 5.41 -37.56
C GLU A 349 -14.96 4.19 -37.11
N LYS A 350 -15.52 4.23 -35.90
CA LYS A 350 -16.43 3.22 -35.36
C LYS A 350 -17.71 3.10 -36.20
N ALA A 351 -18.21 4.22 -36.72
CA ALA A 351 -19.43 4.25 -37.53
C ALA A 351 -19.27 3.48 -38.88
N ASN A 352 -18.05 3.26 -39.34
CA ASN A 352 -17.75 2.52 -40.56
C ASN A 352 -17.52 1.01 -40.33
N LEU A 353 -17.49 0.58 -39.06
CA LEU A 353 -17.42 -0.82 -38.66
C LEU A 353 -18.82 -1.36 -38.38
N GLY A 354 -19.04 -2.65 -38.55
CA GLY A 354 -20.31 -3.26 -38.20
C GLY A 354 -20.63 -3.15 -36.70
N PRO A 355 -21.91 -3.25 -36.29
CA PRO A 355 -22.36 -2.96 -34.94
C PRO A 355 -21.73 -3.80 -33.83
N ASP A 356 -21.07 -4.90 -34.14
CA ASP A 356 -20.41 -5.80 -33.21
C ASP A 356 -18.87 -5.86 -33.41
N GLN A 357 -18.29 -4.95 -34.19
CA GLN A 357 -16.85 -4.93 -34.48
C GLN A 357 -16.16 -3.82 -33.69
N GLY A 358 -15.34 -4.21 -32.71
CA GLY A 358 -14.39 -3.35 -32.03
C GLY A 358 -13.00 -3.45 -32.68
N GLY A 359 -12.17 -2.44 -32.48
CA GLY A 359 -10.81 -2.44 -32.98
C GLY A 359 -9.99 -1.26 -32.46
N VAL A 360 -8.72 -1.22 -32.88
CA VAL A 360 -7.81 -0.12 -32.62
C VAL A 360 -7.13 0.31 -33.90
N MET A 361 -6.91 1.59 -34.08
CA MET A 361 -6.22 2.13 -35.26
C MET A 361 -4.70 1.98 -35.11
N VAL A 362 -4.04 1.39 -36.07
CA VAL A 362 -2.58 1.27 -36.12
C VAL A 362 -1.96 2.61 -36.51
N MET A 363 -1.27 3.24 -35.58
CA MET A 363 -0.63 4.55 -35.77
C MET A 363 0.76 4.46 -36.36
N ASN A 364 1.52 3.42 -35.97
CA ASN A 364 2.88 3.22 -36.47
C ASN A 364 3.31 1.76 -36.34
N VAL A 365 4.11 1.29 -37.30
CA VAL A 365 4.73 -0.03 -37.30
C VAL A 365 6.23 0.14 -37.46
N ARG A 366 7.00 -0.20 -36.44
CA ARG A 366 8.47 -0.02 -36.39
C ARG A 366 9.26 -1.31 -36.56
N GLY A 367 8.61 -2.46 -36.42
CA GLY A 367 9.25 -3.76 -36.45
C GLY A 367 9.05 -4.51 -37.79
N LYS A 368 10.05 -5.35 -38.13
CA LYS A 368 9.94 -6.22 -39.33
C LYS A 368 8.86 -7.30 -39.17
N THR A 369 8.56 -7.73 -37.94
CA THR A 369 7.62 -8.79 -37.64
C THR A 369 6.20 -8.43 -38.06
N TRP A 370 5.72 -7.25 -37.70
CA TRP A 370 4.40 -6.76 -38.06
C TRP A 370 4.29 -6.40 -39.54
N ALA A 371 5.34 -5.79 -40.09
CA ALA A 371 5.40 -5.49 -41.51
C ALA A 371 5.39 -6.76 -42.38
N MET A 372 6.05 -7.84 -41.94
CA MET A 372 6.01 -9.13 -42.63
C MET A 372 4.66 -9.83 -42.46
N ALA A 373 3.95 -9.60 -41.36
CA ALA A 373 2.57 -10.06 -41.15
C ALA A 373 1.52 -9.25 -41.95
N GLY A 374 1.97 -8.24 -42.69
CA GLY A 374 1.11 -7.41 -43.54
C GLY A 374 0.43 -6.25 -42.81
N VAL A 375 0.72 -6.02 -41.51
CA VAL A 375 0.13 -4.92 -40.73
C VAL A 375 0.76 -3.59 -41.16
N ARG A 376 -0.08 -2.61 -41.43
CA ARG A 376 0.33 -1.27 -41.90
C ARG A 376 -0.30 -0.17 -41.06
N ARG A 377 0.31 1.00 -41.10
CA ARG A 377 -0.30 2.22 -40.55
C ARG A 377 -1.66 2.46 -41.22
N GLY A 378 -2.69 2.65 -40.41
CA GLY A 378 -4.06 2.85 -40.85
C GLY A 378 -4.93 1.60 -40.85
N ASP A 379 -4.36 0.42 -40.55
CA ASP A 379 -5.16 -0.79 -40.33
C ASP A 379 -5.97 -0.68 -39.02
N ILE A 380 -7.13 -1.33 -39.01
CA ILE A 380 -8.02 -1.39 -37.84
C ILE A 380 -8.11 -2.84 -37.38
#